data_14249548dee126b2974fd3cf5ee49324
#
_entry.id   14249548dee126b2974fd3cf5ee49324
#
_cell.length_a   1.000
_cell.length_b   1.000
_cell.length_c   1.000
_cell.angle_alpha   90.00
_cell.angle_beta   90.00
_cell.angle_gamma   90.00
#
_symmetry.space_group_name_H-M   'P 1'
#
loop_
_entity.id
_entity.type
_entity.pdbx_description
1 polymer ?
#
loop_
_entity_poly.entity_id
_entity_poly.type
_entity_poly.pdbx_seq_one_letter_code
_entity_poly.pdbx_strand_id
1 'polypeptide(L)'
;MANNMKYVKELLQTDIGTEGQLLIPRKIHDTLIEAVDKNLIPRSEAALYFGPGDIPGSSIDVDLVTPNTMDIRVVGEGAESIIDQPAYTSFNMKPVKYGVAIRITSEMMEDSKWNLLQHSVMTAGKRFAENETSLILSDGLGNYGNSVTGGAAITIANITRAMQYLDDNDYTPTTLFVGMEVLNDLRNIDTFVEANKVGNTDMLQRGFLGTIYGLNVLKFSTNAAPSTTYSAYAYVTDKMHAYAIAEKRTVTIRNFDLPVNDMSAANITQRIVVKELRANAICKIITS
;
A
#
# COMPACT_ATOMS: atom_id res chain seq x y z
N MET A 1 32.21 -4.41 41.96
CA MET A 1 32.58 -5.18 40.76
C MET A 1 32.06 -6.63 40.77
N ALA A 2 31.91 -7.30 41.91
CA ALA A 2 31.45 -8.71 41.96
C ALA A 2 29.96 -8.91 41.60
N ASN A 3 29.08 -7.92 41.78
CA ASN A 3 27.65 -8.04 41.47
C ASN A 3 27.35 -7.97 39.98
N ASN A 4 28.11 -7.20 39.22
CA ASN A 4 27.89 -7.13 37.74
C ASN A 4 28.30 -8.39 37.01
N MET A 5 29.32 -9.11 37.53
CA MET A 5 29.71 -10.42 36.96
C MET A 5 28.70 -11.52 37.25
N LYS A 6 27.94 -11.43 38.33
CA LYS A 6 26.88 -12.38 38.65
C LYS A 6 25.69 -12.23 37.71
N TYR A 7 25.30 -11.01 37.38
CA TYR A 7 24.24 -10.72 36.39
C TYR A 7 24.63 -11.13 34.98
N VAL A 8 25.89 -10.93 34.58
CA VAL A 8 26.36 -11.37 33.26
C VAL A 8 26.46 -12.89 33.20
N LYS A 9 26.85 -13.58 34.27
CA LYS A 9 26.83 -15.04 34.35
C LYS A 9 25.42 -15.62 34.41
N GLU A 10 24.48 -14.98 35.06
CA GLU A 10 23.07 -15.39 35.05
C GLU A 10 22.43 -15.17 33.70
N LEU A 11 22.76 -14.10 32.99
CA LEU A 11 22.33 -13.90 31.58
C LEU A 11 22.95 -14.91 30.59
N LEU A 12 24.17 -15.40 30.87
CA LEU A 12 24.84 -16.41 30.05
C LEU A 12 24.52 -17.85 30.49
N GLN A 13 24.05 -18.06 31.73
CA GLN A 13 23.69 -19.39 32.28
C GLN A 13 22.19 -19.63 32.36
N THR A 14 21.36 -18.62 32.15
CA THR A 14 19.93 -18.86 31.98
C THR A 14 19.77 -19.53 30.64
N ASP A 15 19.70 -20.83 30.75
CA ASP A 15 19.05 -21.76 29.89
C ASP A 15 18.57 -21.08 28.57
N ILE A 16 19.25 -21.37 27.51
CA ILE A 16 18.91 -21.00 26.12
C ILE A 16 17.47 -21.42 25.76
N GLY A 17 16.69 -21.80 26.76
CA GLY A 17 15.44 -22.50 26.61
C GLY A 17 14.19 -21.65 26.40
N THR A 18 13.96 -20.52 27.00
CA THR A 18 12.61 -19.97 26.89
C THR A 18 12.46 -18.45 26.97
N GLU A 19 13.24 -17.74 27.78
CA GLU A 19 12.96 -16.31 28.01
C GLU A 19 13.80 -15.37 27.13
N GLY A 20 15.05 -15.70 26.85
CA GLY A 20 15.91 -14.90 25.97
C GLY A 20 15.49 -14.96 24.51
N GLN A 21 15.01 -16.11 24.04
CA GLN A 21 14.50 -16.27 22.67
C GLN A 21 13.15 -15.57 22.42
N LEU A 22 12.37 -15.36 23.48
CA LEU A 22 11.10 -14.63 23.37
C LEU A 22 11.27 -13.11 23.33
N LEU A 23 12.30 -12.57 23.98
CA LEU A 23 12.54 -11.12 24.06
C LEU A 23 13.09 -10.57 22.73
N ILE A 24 14.02 -11.29 22.09
CA ILE A 24 14.60 -10.86 20.80
C ILE A 24 13.58 -10.89 19.67
N PRO A 25 12.79 -11.95 19.46
CA PRO A 25 11.74 -11.99 18.44
C PRO A 25 10.69 -10.90 18.59
N ARG A 26 10.28 -10.60 19.83
CA ARG A 26 9.28 -9.54 20.07
C ARG A 26 9.82 -8.15 19.74
N LYS A 27 11.03 -7.81 20.18
CA LYS A 27 11.65 -6.52 19.85
C LYS A 27 11.83 -6.32 18.36
N ILE A 28 12.28 -7.34 17.66
CA ILE A 28 12.48 -7.28 16.21
C ILE A 28 11.14 -7.12 15.50
N HIS A 29 10.11 -7.86 15.90
CA HIS A 29 8.78 -7.79 15.33
C HIS A 29 8.15 -6.39 15.54
N ASP A 30 8.20 -5.86 16.74
CA ASP A 30 7.68 -4.51 17.04
C ASP A 30 8.40 -3.43 16.24
N THR A 31 9.72 -3.53 16.10
CA THR A 31 10.51 -2.60 15.28
C THR A 31 10.15 -2.71 13.80
N LEU A 32 9.93 -3.92 13.30
CA LEU A 32 9.54 -4.14 11.90
C LEU A 32 8.14 -3.58 11.60
N ILE A 33 7.17 -3.82 12.47
CA ILE A 33 5.81 -3.30 12.33
C ILE A 33 5.84 -1.76 12.26
N GLU A 34 6.55 -1.11 13.16
CA GLU A 34 6.66 0.35 13.15
C GLU A 34 7.30 0.87 11.85
N ALA A 35 8.33 0.21 11.35
CA ALA A 35 9.01 0.59 10.11
C ALA A 35 8.09 0.43 8.88
N VAL A 36 7.28 -0.63 8.84
CA VAL A 36 6.30 -0.88 7.77
C VAL A 36 5.21 0.18 7.81
N ASP A 37 4.62 0.47 8.97
CA ASP A 37 3.51 1.41 9.09
C ASP A 37 3.90 2.84 8.68
N LYS A 38 5.12 3.26 8.95
CA LYS A 38 5.62 4.60 8.57
C LYS A 38 5.78 4.82 7.06
N ASN A 39 5.93 3.78 6.29
CA ASN A 39 6.28 3.87 4.87
C ASN A 39 5.18 3.36 3.92
N LEU A 40 4.04 2.93 4.41
CA LEU A 40 2.93 2.43 3.60
C LEU A 40 2.11 3.58 2.99
N ILE A 41 1.60 3.35 1.76
CA ILE A 41 0.38 4.04 1.33
C ILE A 41 -0.72 3.60 2.32
N PRO A 42 -1.53 4.54 2.84
CA PRO A 42 -2.55 4.19 3.82
C PRO A 42 -3.49 3.10 3.28
N ARG A 43 -3.56 1.97 3.97
CA ARG A 43 -4.49 0.88 3.64
C ARG A 43 -5.94 1.32 3.71
N SER A 44 -6.19 2.43 4.42
CA SER A 44 -7.50 3.09 4.49
C SER A 44 -8.02 3.61 3.15
N GLU A 45 -7.18 3.70 2.13
CA GLU A 45 -7.57 4.09 0.77
C GLU A 45 -8.04 2.90 -0.08
N ALA A 46 -7.88 1.66 0.41
CA ALA A 46 -8.49 0.50 -0.22
C ALA A 46 -10.00 0.47 0.04
N ALA A 47 -10.77 0.13 -0.99
CA ALA A 47 -12.23 -0.03 -0.88
C ALA A 47 -12.61 -1.18 0.06
N LEU A 48 -11.89 -2.30 -0.05
CA LEU A 48 -12.07 -3.47 0.79
C LEU A 48 -10.71 -3.93 1.32
N TYR A 49 -10.67 -4.24 2.61
CA TYR A 49 -9.51 -4.84 3.26
C TYR A 49 -9.92 -6.13 3.95
N PHE A 50 -9.33 -7.25 3.52
CA PHE A 50 -9.49 -8.56 4.14
C PHE A 50 -8.25 -8.87 4.96
N GLY A 51 -8.42 -8.91 6.28
CA GLY A 51 -7.35 -9.16 7.24
C GLY A 51 -7.02 -10.64 7.43
N PRO A 52 -5.99 -10.91 8.26
CA PRO A 52 -5.64 -12.27 8.66
C PRO A 52 -6.81 -12.91 9.44
N GLY A 53 -7.42 -13.94 8.90
CA GLY A 53 -8.62 -14.60 9.47
C GLY A 53 -9.84 -14.52 8.58
N ASP A 54 -9.97 -13.48 7.76
CA ASP A 54 -11.11 -13.33 6.85
C ASP A 54 -11.01 -14.26 5.63
N ILE A 55 -9.82 -14.83 5.38
CA ILE A 55 -9.55 -15.74 4.26
C ILE A 55 -9.49 -17.19 4.76
N PRO A 56 -10.59 -17.95 4.70
CA PRO A 56 -10.63 -19.31 5.25
C PRO A 56 -9.79 -20.32 4.46
N GLY A 57 -9.68 -20.13 3.15
CA GLY A 57 -8.98 -21.03 2.23
C GLY A 57 -7.65 -20.49 1.73
N SER A 58 -7.25 -20.89 0.54
CA SER A 58 -6.06 -20.37 -0.18
C SER A 58 -6.33 -19.06 -0.89
N SER A 59 -7.58 -18.73 -1.14
CA SER A 59 -8.08 -17.56 -1.85
C SER A 59 -9.41 -17.10 -1.27
N ILE A 60 -9.83 -15.90 -1.64
CA ILE A 60 -11.14 -15.34 -1.37
C ILE A 60 -11.77 -14.91 -2.69
N ASP A 61 -13.04 -15.22 -2.88
CA ASP A 61 -13.84 -14.76 -4.01
C ASP A 61 -14.65 -13.54 -3.56
N VAL A 62 -14.62 -12.48 -4.36
CA VAL A 62 -15.38 -11.25 -4.13
C VAL A 62 -16.37 -11.09 -5.25
N ASP A 63 -17.66 -11.05 -4.89
CA ASP A 63 -18.76 -10.89 -5.83
C ASP A 63 -19.09 -9.40 -6.00
N LEU A 64 -19.16 -8.97 -7.25
CA LEU A 64 -19.52 -7.62 -7.63
C LEU A 64 -20.79 -7.64 -8.46
N VAL A 65 -21.74 -6.77 -8.16
CA VAL A 65 -22.91 -6.53 -9.00
C VAL A 65 -22.49 -5.75 -10.24
N THR A 66 -22.82 -6.25 -11.42
CA THR A 66 -22.60 -5.50 -12.66
C THR A 66 -23.65 -4.39 -12.73
N PRO A 67 -23.24 -3.11 -12.85
CA PRO A 67 -24.18 -2.01 -12.95
C PRO A 67 -25.00 -2.07 -14.25
N ASN A 68 -26.22 -1.50 -14.20
CA ASN A 68 -27.10 -1.30 -15.36
C ASN A 68 -27.47 -2.57 -16.15
N THR A 69 -27.68 -3.68 -15.47
CA THR A 69 -28.09 -4.95 -16.10
C THR A 69 -29.59 -5.19 -16.12
N MET A 70 -30.37 -4.32 -15.48
CA MET A 70 -31.83 -4.39 -15.48
C MET A 70 -32.43 -3.26 -16.32
N ASP A 71 -33.29 -3.62 -17.27
CA ASP A 71 -34.01 -2.67 -18.12
C ASP A 71 -35.41 -2.33 -17.54
N ILE A 72 -35.65 -1.06 -17.28
CA ILE A 72 -36.97 -0.58 -16.91
C ILE A 72 -37.70 -0.18 -18.20
N ARG A 73 -38.84 -0.82 -18.45
CA ARG A 73 -39.65 -0.59 -19.66
C ARG A 73 -41.07 -0.17 -19.30
N VAL A 74 -41.69 0.59 -20.19
CA VAL A 74 -43.10 0.93 -20.06
C VAL A 74 -43.94 -0.31 -20.30
N VAL A 75 -44.79 -0.66 -19.33
CA VAL A 75 -45.71 -1.80 -19.42
C VAL A 75 -47.13 -1.26 -19.63
N GLY A 76 -47.82 -1.73 -20.65
CA GLY A 76 -49.21 -1.36 -20.93
C GLY A 76 -50.16 -1.95 -19.89
N GLU A 77 -51.35 -1.37 -19.78
CA GLU A 77 -52.39 -1.84 -18.87
C GLU A 77 -52.75 -3.29 -19.19
N GLY A 78 -52.61 -4.18 -18.18
CA GLY A 78 -52.88 -5.63 -18.35
C GLY A 78 -51.72 -6.42 -19.02
N ALA A 79 -50.61 -5.80 -19.37
CA ALA A 79 -49.45 -6.48 -19.91
C ALA A 79 -48.55 -7.03 -18.80
N GLU A 80 -47.90 -8.16 -19.06
CA GLU A 80 -46.95 -8.82 -18.15
C GLU A 80 -45.64 -8.04 -18.06
N SER A 81 -45.13 -7.82 -16.85
CA SER A 81 -43.82 -7.21 -16.63
C SER A 81 -42.70 -8.16 -17.03
N ILE A 82 -41.65 -7.62 -17.65
CA ILE A 82 -40.50 -8.42 -18.03
C ILE A 82 -39.73 -8.80 -16.77
N ILE A 83 -39.40 -10.06 -16.62
CA ILE A 83 -38.54 -10.55 -15.55
C ILE A 83 -37.10 -10.35 -15.96
N ASP A 84 -36.41 -9.45 -15.25
CA ASP A 84 -35.00 -9.16 -15.45
C ASP A 84 -34.22 -9.44 -14.17
N GLN A 85 -32.97 -9.87 -14.28
CA GLN A 85 -32.15 -10.24 -13.13
C GLN A 85 -30.82 -9.47 -13.14
N PRO A 86 -30.32 -9.03 -11.96
CA PRO A 86 -29.00 -8.42 -11.89
C PRO A 86 -27.92 -9.43 -12.26
N ALA A 87 -26.95 -9.01 -13.05
CA ALA A 87 -25.76 -9.80 -13.36
C ALA A 87 -24.72 -9.61 -12.25
N TYR A 88 -24.08 -10.71 -11.90
CA TYR A 88 -23.01 -10.73 -10.91
C TYR A 88 -21.70 -11.15 -11.57
N THR A 89 -20.62 -10.51 -11.18
CA THR A 89 -19.26 -10.88 -11.59
C THR A 89 -18.45 -11.18 -10.34
N SER A 90 -17.76 -12.29 -10.31
CA SER A 90 -16.85 -12.63 -9.21
C SER A 90 -15.41 -12.61 -9.68
N PHE A 91 -14.51 -12.19 -8.79
CA PHE A 91 -13.08 -12.30 -9.01
C PHE A 91 -12.39 -12.93 -7.80
N ASN A 92 -11.38 -13.73 -8.10
CA ASN A 92 -10.62 -14.45 -7.09
C ASN A 92 -9.38 -13.67 -6.68
N MET A 93 -9.14 -13.53 -5.37
CA MET A 93 -7.95 -12.97 -4.76
C MET A 93 -7.16 -14.08 -4.07
N LYS A 94 -5.97 -14.38 -4.56
CA LYS A 94 -5.09 -15.42 -4.01
C LYS A 94 -3.81 -14.81 -3.43
N PRO A 95 -3.68 -14.69 -2.09
CA PRO A 95 -2.52 -14.09 -1.46
C PRO A 95 -1.22 -14.83 -1.78
N VAL A 96 -0.24 -14.12 -2.33
CA VAL A 96 1.10 -14.61 -2.65
C VAL A 96 2.02 -14.40 -1.45
N LYS A 97 2.99 -15.30 -1.26
CA LYS A 97 4.00 -15.20 -0.21
C LYS A 97 5.19 -14.37 -0.71
N TYR A 98 5.46 -13.29 -0.02
CA TYR A 98 6.69 -12.50 -0.13
C TYR A 98 7.58 -12.79 1.07
N GLY A 99 8.88 -12.83 0.89
CA GLY A 99 9.79 -13.12 1.99
C GLY A 99 11.23 -12.71 1.69
N VAL A 100 11.94 -12.35 2.75
CA VAL A 100 13.38 -12.07 2.73
C VAL A 100 14.03 -12.79 3.92
N ALA A 101 15.17 -13.42 3.68
CA ALA A 101 15.98 -14.02 4.72
C ALA A 101 17.25 -13.18 4.93
N ILE A 102 17.51 -12.81 6.17
CA ILE A 102 18.70 -12.08 6.61
C ILE A 102 19.58 -13.11 7.32
N ARG A 103 20.88 -13.11 7.01
CA ARG A 103 21.88 -13.97 7.65
C ARG A 103 23.04 -13.11 8.13
N ILE A 104 23.47 -13.33 9.35
CA ILE A 104 24.58 -12.59 9.97
C ILE A 104 25.48 -13.63 10.65
N THR A 105 26.78 -13.58 10.39
CA THR A 105 27.76 -14.45 11.03
C THR A 105 28.00 -14.00 12.47
N SER A 106 28.37 -14.94 13.35
CA SER A 106 28.70 -14.62 14.74
C SER A 106 29.87 -13.64 14.83
N GLU A 107 30.87 -13.78 13.98
CA GLU A 107 31.99 -12.86 13.88
C GLU A 107 31.55 -11.44 13.54
N MET A 108 30.62 -11.28 12.60
CA MET A 108 30.07 -9.94 12.25
C MET A 108 29.30 -9.33 13.41
N MET A 109 28.65 -10.12 14.26
CA MET A 109 27.96 -9.63 15.43
C MET A 109 28.94 -9.22 16.56
N GLU A 110 30.03 -9.96 16.73
CA GLU A 110 31.06 -9.67 17.71
C GLU A 110 31.90 -8.45 17.36
N ASP A 111 32.30 -8.31 16.10
CA ASP A 111 33.15 -7.21 15.61
C ASP A 111 32.36 -5.92 15.37
N SER A 112 31.05 -5.98 15.33
CA SER A 112 30.20 -4.84 15.01
C SER A 112 30.00 -3.91 16.20
N LYS A 113 30.27 -2.60 15.99
CA LYS A 113 29.92 -1.54 16.94
C LYS A 113 28.43 -1.21 17.00
N TRP A 114 27.65 -1.70 16.03
CA TRP A 114 26.24 -1.39 15.83
C TRP A 114 25.42 -2.64 15.90
N ASN A 115 24.16 -2.50 16.30
CA ASN A 115 23.21 -3.63 16.25
C ASN A 115 22.81 -3.91 14.78
N LEU A 116 23.64 -4.68 14.07
CA LEU A 116 23.46 -5.04 12.66
C LEU A 116 22.13 -5.73 12.41
N LEU A 117 21.67 -6.56 13.33
CA LEU A 117 20.42 -7.30 13.21
C LEU A 117 19.23 -6.33 13.20
N GLN A 118 19.20 -5.37 14.14
CA GLN A 118 18.14 -4.38 14.22
C GLN A 118 18.10 -3.50 12.97
N HIS A 119 19.25 -3.04 12.50
CA HIS A 119 19.33 -2.23 11.27
C HIS A 119 18.87 -3.02 10.03
N SER A 120 19.25 -4.29 9.93
CA SER A 120 18.83 -5.16 8.84
C SER A 120 17.33 -5.42 8.83
N VAL A 121 16.72 -5.59 10.02
CA VAL A 121 15.27 -5.76 10.18
C VAL A 121 14.53 -4.48 9.80
N MET A 122 15.02 -3.31 10.21
CA MET A 122 14.43 -2.02 9.80
C MET A 122 14.49 -1.82 8.27
N THR A 123 15.62 -2.17 7.66
CA THR A 123 15.78 -2.13 6.20
C THR A 123 14.82 -3.10 5.50
N ALA A 124 14.66 -4.31 6.02
CA ALA A 124 13.69 -5.27 5.51
C ALA A 124 12.25 -4.75 5.64
N GLY A 125 11.88 -4.14 6.77
CA GLY A 125 10.58 -3.50 6.98
C GLY A 125 10.29 -2.44 5.91
N LYS A 126 11.28 -1.59 5.63
CA LYS A 126 11.18 -0.59 4.55
C LYS A 126 10.96 -1.23 3.18
N ARG A 127 11.64 -2.34 2.89
CA ARG A 127 11.47 -3.09 1.63
C ARG A 127 10.09 -3.75 1.52
N PHE A 128 9.52 -4.26 2.60
CA PHE A 128 8.13 -4.76 2.60
C PHE A 128 7.13 -3.64 2.34
N ALA A 129 7.32 -2.46 2.93
CA ALA A 129 6.49 -1.29 2.68
C ALA A 129 6.56 -0.81 1.21
N GLU A 130 7.77 -0.78 0.65
CA GLU A 130 8.00 -0.48 -0.77
C GLU A 130 7.30 -1.51 -1.67
N ASN A 131 7.41 -2.80 -1.36
CA ASN A 131 6.76 -3.86 -2.12
C ASN A 131 5.22 -3.77 -2.05
N GLU A 132 4.64 -3.49 -0.89
CA GLU A 132 3.19 -3.29 -0.76
C GLU A 132 2.72 -2.10 -1.60
N THR A 133 3.44 -0.97 -1.54
CA THR A 133 3.18 0.20 -2.38
C THR A 133 3.30 -0.14 -3.87
N SER A 134 4.31 -0.93 -4.25
CA SER A 134 4.50 -1.41 -5.62
C SER A 134 3.31 -2.25 -6.10
N LEU A 135 2.79 -3.14 -5.27
CA LEU A 135 1.62 -3.96 -5.59
C LEU A 135 0.35 -3.11 -5.73
N ILE A 136 0.17 -2.09 -4.88
CA ILE A 136 -0.95 -1.16 -5.02
C ILE A 136 -0.88 -0.43 -6.36
N LEU A 137 0.31 0.03 -6.75
CA LEU A 137 0.49 0.76 -8.00
C LEU A 137 0.39 -0.13 -9.24
N SER A 138 0.89 -1.38 -9.20
CA SER A 138 0.87 -2.29 -10.35
C SER A 138 -0.45 -3.02 -10.52
N ASP A 139 -0.94 -3.63 -9.45
CA ASP A 139 -2.07 -4.57 -9.50
C ASP A 139 -3.38 -3.90 -9.05
N GLY A 140 -3.28 -2.88 -8.18
CA GLY A 140 -4.42 -2.09 -7.72
C GLY A 140 -4.80 -0.98 -8.69
N LEU A 141 -3.86 -0.13 -9.07
CA LEU A 141 -4.07 1.07 -9.88
C LEU A 141 -3.59 0.90 -11.34
N GLY A 142 -2.82 -0.16 -11.62
CA GLY A 142 -2.27 -0.41 -12.95
C GLY A 142 -3.31 -0.76 -14.01
N ASN A 143 -4.43 -1.37 -13.60
CA ASN A 143 -5.56 -1.70 -14.46
C ASN A 143 -6.62 -0.59 -14.36
N TYR A 144 -6.38 0.49 -15.05
CA TYR A 144 -7.26 1.67 -15.10
C TYR A 144 -8.23 1.59 -16.28
N GLY A 145 -9.46 2.11 -16.11
CA GLY A 145 -10.46 2.14 -17.18
C GLY A 145 -10.21 3.26 -18.18
N ASN A 146 -9.67 4.39 -17.72
CA ASN A 146 -9.45 5.59 -18.52
C ASN A 146 -8.07 6.18 -18.27
N SER A 147 -7.55 6.90 -19.27
CA SER A 147 -6.30 7.63 -19.17
C SER A 147 -6.37 9.02 -19.79
N VAL A 148 -5.73 9.98 -19.16
CA VAL A 148 -5.53 11.33 -19.66
C VAL A 148 -4.04 11.50 -19.97
N THR A 149 -3.73 11.79 -21.24
CA THR A 149 -2.36 12.15 -21.62
C THR A 149 -2.17 13.65 -21.36
N GLY A 150 -1.30 13.99 -20.45
CA GLY A 150 -0.81 15.35 -20.21
C GLY A 150 0.32 15.69 -21.15
N GLY A 151 0.73 16.96 -21.17
CA GLY A 151 1.99 17.39 -21.80
C GLY A 151 3.19 17.08 -20.91
N ALA A 152 4.27 17.85 -21.09
CA ALA A 152 5.49 17.75 -20.28
C ALA A 152 5.28 18.01 -18.77
N ALA A 153 4.15 18.60 -18.36
CA ALA A 153 3.80 18.82 -16.97
C ALA A 153 2.29 18.62 -16.76
N ILE A 154 1.91 18.24 -15.55
CA ILE A 154 0.48 18.14 -15.19
C ILE A 154 -0.14 19.54 -15.12
N THR A 155 -1.38 19.64 -15.62
CA THR A 155 -2.17 20.87 -15.55
C THR A 155 -3.46 20.61 -14.76
N ILE A 156 -4.09 21.68 -14.28
CA ILE A 156 -5.40 21.62 -13.63
C ILE A 156 -6.42 20.98 -14.57
N ALA A 157 -6.36 21.34 -15.87
CA ALA A 157 -7.25 20.76 -16.88
C ALA A 157 -7.13 19.22 -16.99
N ASN A 158 -5.93 18.67 -16.80
CA ASN A 158 -5.75 17.21 -16.80
C ASN A 158 -6.41 16.55 -15.59
N ILE A 159 -6.33 17.19 -14.42
CA ILE A 159 -6.97 16.69 -13.19
C ILE A 159 -8.50 16.74 -13.34
N THR A 160 -9.04 17.89 -13.75
CA THR A 160 -10.50 18.04 -13.93
C THR A 160 -11.05 17.09 -15.00
N ARG A 161 -10.28 16.83 -16.07
CA ARG A 161 -10.67 15.86 -17.09
C ARG A 161 -10.64 14.42 -16.56
N ALA A 162 -9.66 14.08 -15.72
CA ALA A 162 -9.62 12.77 -15.08
C ALA A 162 -10.80 12.59 -14.10
N MET A 163 -11.17 13.65 -13.36
CA MET A 163 -12.38 13.65 -12.53
C MET A 163 -13.63 13.44 -13.37
N GLN A 164 -13.76 14.15 -14.49
CA GLN A 164 -14.89 14.01 -15.41
C GLN A 164 -15.05 12.55 -15.88
N TYR A 165 -13.97 11.84 -16.18
CA TYR A 165 -14.06 10.43 -16.58
C TYR A 165 -14.64 9.51 -15.49
N LEU A 166 -14.39 9.81 -14.22
CA LEU A 166 -15.00 9.08 -13.12
C LEU A 166 -16.47 9.44 -12.99
N ASP A 167 -16.79 10.75 -13.03
CA ASP A 167 -18.17 11.27 -12.95
C ASP A 167 -19.04 10.73 -14.10
N ASP A 168 -18.52 10.65 -15.33
CA ASP A 168 -19.19 10.09 -16.51
C ASP A 168 -19.54 8.58 -16.35
N ASN A 169 -18.85 7.89 -15.43
CA ASN A 169 -19.11 6.49 -15.08
C ASN A 169 -19.82 6.32 -13.73
N ASP A 170 -20.40 7.38 -13.18
CA ASP A 170 -21.11 7.40 -11.89
C ASP A 170 -20.25 7.11 -10.67
N TYR A 171 -18.92 7.33 -10.75
CA TYR A 171 -17.99 7.23 -9.61
C TYR A 171 -17.64 8.59 -9.06
N THR A 172 -17.48 8.69 -7.74
CA THR A 172 -17.11 9.94 -7.07
C THR A 172 -15.59 10.01 -6.86
N PRO A 173 -14.86 10.92 -7.54
CA PRO A 173 -13.43 11.06 -7.34
C PRO A 173 -13.14 11.55 -5.92
N THR A 174 -12.31 10.85 -5.18
CA THR A 174 -11.99 11.13 -3.76
C THR A 174 -10.51 11.29 -3.50
N THR A 175 -9.67 10.52 -4.18
CA THR A 175 -8.23 10.47 -3.90
C THR A 175 -7.42 10.69 -5.17
N LEU A 176 -6.34 11.46 -5.04
CA LEU A 176 -5.34 11.70 -6.09
C LEU A 176 -3.99 11.16 -5.62
N PHE A 177 -3.55 10.04 -6.19
CA PHE A 177 -2.20 9.53 -6.01
C PHE A 177 -1.24 10.21 -6.98
N VAL A 178 -0.11 10.71 -6.47
CA VAL A 178 0.85 11.47 -7.28
C VAL A 178 2.27 10.93 -7.16
N GLY A 179 2.93 10.76 -8.30
CA GLY A 179 4.36 10.51 -8.37
C GLY A 179 5.19 11.76 -8.06
N MET A 180 6.49 11.60 -7.86
CA MET A 180 7.35 12.69 -7.41
C MET A 180 7.54 13.80 -8.45
N GLU A 181 7.55 13.48 -9.74
CA GLU A 181 7.62 14.48 -10.81
C GLU A 181 6.33 15.28 -10.89
N VAL A 182 5.20 14.58 -10.90
CA VAL A 182 3.88 15.21 -10.86
C VAL A 182 3.69 16.08 -9.63
N LEU A 183 4.22 15.65 -8.47
CA LEU A 183 4.19 16.43 -7.24
C LEU A 183 4.97 17.74 -7.38
N ASN A 184 6.12 17.69 -8.06
CA ASN A 184 6.90 18.91 -8.34
C ASN A 184 6.14 19.87 -9.26
N ASP A 185 5.50 19.34 -10.29
CA ASP A 185 4.68 20.15 -11.22
C ASP A 185 3.51 20.80 -10.49
N LEU A 186 2.82 20.07 -9.62
CA LEU A 186 1.72 20.60 -8.81
C LEU A 186 2.16 21.78 -7.93
N ARG A 187 3.40 21.71 -7.39
CA ARG A 187 3.96 22.81 -6.60
C ARG A 187 4.30 24.04 -7.42
N ASN A 188 4.51 23.89 -8.72
CA ASN A 188 4.82 24.99 -9.63
C ASN A 188 3.56 25.65 -10.25
N ILE A 189 2.37 25.11 -9.99
CA ILE A 189 1.12 25.70 -10.48
C ILE A 189 0.77 26.90 -9.60
N ASP A 190 0.76 28.10 -10.19
CA ASP A 190 0.52 29.37 -9.50
C ASP A 190 -0.76 29.38 -8.66
N THR A 191 -1.81 28.71 -9.12
CA THR A 191 -3.09 28.64 -8.41
C THR A 191 -2.96 27.96 -7.03
N PHE A 192 -1.98 27.07 -6.84
CA PHE A 192 -1.73 26.43 -5.56
C PHE A 192 -0.72 27.18 -4.69
N VAL A 193 0.14 27.98 -5.30
CA VAL A 193 1.22 28.69 -4.62
C VAL A 193 0.75 30.04 -4.08
N GLU A 194 -0.19 30.68 -4.76
CA GLU A 194 -0.70 31.98 -4.32
C GLU A 194 -1.66 31.86 -3.13
N ALA A 195 -1.17 32.20 -1.93
CA ALA A 195 -1.94 32.21 -0.68
C ALA A 195 -3.24 33.04 -0.76
N ASN A 196 -3.25 34.12 -1.55
CA ASN A 196 -4.41 34.99 -1.74
C ASN A 196 -5.56 34.27 -2.47
N LYS A 197 -5.29 33.25 -3.27
CA LYS A 197 -6.30 32.49 -4.01
C LYS A 197 -6.80 31.26 -3.22
N VAL A 198 -5.96 30.70 -2.36
CA VAL A 198 -6.27 29.44 -1.62
C VAL A 198 -6.84 29.73 -0.23
N GLY A 199 -6.64 30.94 0.30
CA GLY A 199 -7.18 31.34 1.61
C GLY A 199 -6.60 30.59 2.81
N ASN A 200 -5.58 29.74 2.61
CA ASN A 200 -4.99 28.93 3.66
C ASN A 200 -3.45 29.11 3.72
N THR A 201 -3.00 29.71 4.81
CA THR A 201 -1.59 30.03 5.05
C THR A 201 -0.75 28.76 5.38
N ASP A 202 -1.39 27.70 5.83
CA ASP A 202 -0.71 26.44 6.23
C ASP A 202 -0.10 25.69 5.02
N MET A 203 -0.65 25.85 3.84
CA MET A 203 -0.12 25.27 2.61
C MET A 203 1.27 25.80 2.26
N LEU A 204 1.47 27.11 2.42
CA LEU A 204 2.75 27.78 2.15
C LEU A 204 3.83 27.42 3.18
N GLN A 205 3.44 27.27 4.46
CA GLN A 205 4.40 27.05 5.53
C GLN A 205 4.89 25.58 5.62
N ARG A 206 4.05 24.61 5.23
CA ARG A 206 4.37 23.18 5.41
C ARG A 206 4.59 22.41 4.12
N GLY A 207 4.41 23.04 2.95
CA GLY A 207 4.49 22.32 1.66
C GLY A 207 3.46 21.18 1.56
N PHE A 208 2.39 21.25 2.35
CA PHE A 208 1.32 20.25 2.40
C PHE A 208 0.33 20.51 1.27
N LEU A 209 0.17 19.56 0.37
CA LEU A 209 -0.75 19.70 -0.76
C LEU A 209 -2.22 19.48 -0.38
N GLY A 210 -2.50 19.00 0.81
CA GLY A 210 -3.85 18.87 1.39
C GLY A 210 -4.87 18.26 0.44
N THR A 211 -5.84 19.08 0.05
CA THR A 211 -6.91 18.69 -0.89
C THR A 211 -6.88 19.59 -2.12
N ILE A 212 -7.07 19.00 -3.30
CA ILE A 212 -7.16 19.69 -4.59
C ILE A 212 -8.52 19.38 -5.19
N TYR A 213 -9.38 20.38 -5.41
CA TYR A 213 -10.75 20.18 -5.92
C TYR A 213 -11.57 19.12 -5.15
N GLY A 214 -11.37 19.01 -3.84
CA GLY A 214 -11.99 17.97 -3.02
C GLY A 214 -11.27 16.62 -3.01
N LEU A 215 -10.26 16.44 -3.85
CA LEU A 215 -9.43 15.21 -3.86
C LEU A 215 -8.38 15.24 -2.77
N ASN A 216 -8.24 14.14 -2.05
CA ASN A 216 -7.19 13.94 -1.07
C ASN A 216 -5.87 13.58 -1.78
N VAL A 217 -4.84 14.41 -1.65
CA VAL A 217 -3.58 14.20 -2.38
C VAL A 217 -2.63 13.32 -1.58
N LEU A 218 -2.30 12.15 -2.12
CA LEU A 218 -1.38 11.19 -1.55
C LEU A 218 -0.17 11.00 -2.47
N LYS A 219 1.01 11.27 -1.94
CA LYS A 219 2.27 11.06 -2.66
C LYS A 219 2.77 9.62 -2.47
N PHE A 220 3.35 9.04 -3.50
CA PHE A 220 4.09 7.79 -3.39
C PHE A 220 5.57 7.96 -3.80
N SER A 221 6.44 7.18 -3.19
CA SER A 221 7.87 7.23 -3.47
C SER A 221 8.21 6.53 -4.78
N THR A 222 9.09 7.12 -5.58
CA THR A 222 9.64 6.50 -6.80
C THR A 222 10.34 5.17 -6.49
N ASN A 223 10.99 5.06 -5.33
CA ASN A 223 11.66 3.82 -4.90
C ASN A 223 10.69 2.70 -4.52
N ALA A 224 9.45 3.03 -4.19
CA ALA A 224 8.39 2.09 -3.89
C ALA A 224 7.56 1.71 -5.13
N ALA A 225 7.77 2.37 -6.25
CA ALA A 225 7.07 2.09 -7.50
C ALA A 225 7.74 0.95 -8.27
N PRO A 226 6.99 0.22 -9.13
CA PRO A 226 7.54 -0.88 -9.93
C PRO A 226 8.63 -0.43 -10.92
N SER A 227 8.59 0.82 -11.36
CA SER A 227 9.61 1.43 -12.22
C SER A 227 9.72 2.94 -11.99
N THR A 228 10.80 3.55 -12.46
CA THR A 228 11.02 5.00 -12.38
C THR A 228 9.99 5.80 -13.16
N THR A 229 9.40 5.25 -14.20
CA THR A 229 8.36 5.87 -15.03
C THR A 229 7.12 6.26 -14.22
N TYR A 230 6.86 5.59 -13.09
CA TYR A 230 5.72 5.92 -12.23
C TYR A 230 5.85 7.29 -11.56
N SER A 231 7.05 7.89 -11.52
CA SER A 231 7.24 9.27 -11.03
C SER A 231 6.43 10.31 -11.83
N ALA A 232 6.23 10.04 -13.13
CA ALA A 232 5.47 10.87 -14.07
C ALA A 232 3.97 10.50 -14.14
N TYR A 233 3.47 9.64 -13.23
CA TYR A 233 2.08 9.22 -13.23
C TYR A 233 1.32 9.81 -12.03
N ALA A 234 0.05 10.12 -12.28
CA ALA A 234 -0.93 10.36 -11.24
C ALA A 234 -2.17 9.49 -11.48
N TYR A 235 -2.89 9.19 -10.41
CA TYR A 235 -4.12 8.40 -10.47
C TYR A 235 -5.22 9.11 -9.69
N VAL A 236 -6.34 9.38 -10.35
CA VAL A 236 -7.58 9.83 -9.70
C VAL A 236 -8.43 8.59 -9.46
N THR A 237 -8.89 8.41 -8.23
CA THR A 237 -9.61 7.20 -7.83
C THR A 237 -10.84 7.51 -6.99
N ASP A 238 -11.84 6.67 -7.11
CA ASP A 238 -12.92 6.55 -6.13
C ASP A 238 -12.51 5.54 -5.05
N LYS A 239 -12.31 6.02 -3.84
CA LYS A 239 -11.91 5.20 -2.68
C LYS A 239 -12.83 4.01 -2.43
N MET A 240 -14.12 4.13 -2.71
CA MET A 240 -15.11 3.08 -2.43
C MET A 240 -15.09 1.93 -3.44
N HIS A 241 -14.50 2.13 -4.63
CA HIS A 241 -14.62 1.19 -5.74
C HIS A 241 -13.31 0.86 -6.45
N ALA A 242 -12.18 1.48 -6.07
CA ALA A 242 -10.93 1.37 -6.84
C ALA A 242 -10.28 -0.03 -6.70
N TYR A 243 -9.82 -0.41 -5.53
CA TYR A 243 -9.07 -1.64 -5.34
C TYR A 243 -9.30 -2.27 -3.97
N ALA A 244 -9.01 -3.56 -3.86
CA ALA A 244 -9.07 -4.34 -2.64
C ALA A 244 -7.69 -4.89 -2.27
N ILE A 245 -7.46 -5.04 -0.97
CA ILE A 245 -6.28 -5.68 -0.39
C ILE A 245 -6.72 -6.92 0.38
N ALA A 246 -6.08 -8.05 0.14
CA ALA A 246 -6.30 -9.26 0.93
C ALA A 246 -4.98 -9.74 1.53
N GLU A 247 -4.89 -9.70 2.85
CA GLU A 247 -3.72 -10.10 3.63
C GLU A 247 -4.02 -11.36 4.44
N LYS A 248 -3.51 -12.50 4.00
CA LYS A 248 -3.69 -13.76 4.73
C LYS A 248 -2.78 -13.88 5.95
N ARG A 249 -1.59 -13.29 5.88
CA ARG A 249 -0.62 -13.27 6.97
C ARG A 249 0.13 -11.95 6.95
N THR A 250 0.10 -11.27 8.08
CA THR A 250 0.90 -10.07 8.34
C THR A 250 2.39 -10.39 8.29
N VAL A 251 3.21 -9.36 8.28
CA VAL A 251 4.66 -9.50 8.37
C VAL A 251 5.01 -10.30 9.62
N THR A 252 5.64 -11.46 9.42
CA THR A 252 6.02 -12.39 10.48
C THR A 252 7.50 -12.66 10.40
N ILE A 253 8.20 -12.54 11.53
CA ILE A 253 9.62 -12.82 11.65
C ILE A 253 9.78 -14.18 12.32
N ARG A 254 10.64 -15.01 11.77
CA ARG A 254 11.08 -16.28 12.37
C ARG A 254 12.59 -16.29 12.41
N ASN A 255 13.13 -16.30 13.63
CA ASN A 255 14.56 -16.46 13.85
C ASN A 255 14.89 -17.94 13.84
N PHE A 256 16.06 -18.25 13.29
CA PHE A 256 16.63 -19.60 13.34
C PHE A 256 18.15 -19.48 13.26
N ASP A 257 18.82 -20.38 13.93
CA ASP A 257 20.27 -20.46 13.92
C ASP A 257 20.72 -21.56 12.96
N LEU A 258 21.83 -21.31 12.30
CA LEU A 258 22.51 -22.26 11.42
C LEU A 258 23.85 -22.68 12.06
N PRO A 259 23.86 -23.66 12.98
CA PRO A 259 25.05 -24.01 13.76
C PRO A 259 26.22 -24.50 12.90
N VAL A 260 25.91 -25.12 11.76
CA VAL A 260 26.95 -25.62 10.83
C VAL A 260 27.75 -24.47 10.19
N ASN A 261 27.14 -23.28 10.08
CA ASN A 261 27.75 -22.13 9.41
C ASN A 261 28.08 -21.01 10.38
N ASP A 262 27.88 -21.20 11.69
CA ASP A 262 28.03 -20.20 12.73
C ASP A 262 27.34 -18.87 12.38
N MET A 263 26.06 -18.97 12.01
CA MET A 263 25.23 -17.85 11.57
C MET A 263 23.90 -17.83 12.30
N SER A 264 23.49 -16.62 12.71
CA SER A 264 22.11 -16.34 13.08
C SER A 264 21.34 -15.77 11.88
N ALA A 265 20.12 -16.25 11.70
CA ALA A 265 19.30 -15.87 10.56
C ALA A 265 17.89 -15.50 10.99
N ALA A 266 17.30 -14.53 10.28
CA ALA A 266 15.91 -14.13 10.41
C ALA A 266 15.19 -14.29 9.07
N ASN A 267 14.09 -15.02 9.05
CA ASN A 267 13.21 -15.14 7.88
C ASN A 267 11.95 -14.31 8.10
N ILE A 268 11.79 -13.29 7.28
CA ILE A 268 10.68 -12.34 7.34
C ILE A 268 9.76 -12.63 6.18
N THR A 269 8.47 -12.86 6.45
CA THR A 269 7.51 -13.27 5.41
C THR A 269 6.16 -12.61 5.61
N GLN A 270 5.50 -12.26 4.49
CA GLN A 270 4.15 -11.74 4.40
C GLN A 270 3.36 -12.50 3.32
N ARG A 271 2.05 -12.59 3.44
CA ARG A 271 1.17 -13.09 2.37
C ARG A 271 0.08 -12.08 2.09
N ILE A 272 0.20 -11.42 0.94
CA ILE A 272 -0.67 -10.33 0.52
C ILE A 272 -0.98 -10.44 -0.98
N VAL A 273 -2.11 -9.89 -1.39
CA VAL A 273 -2.48 -9.62 -2.78
C VAL A 273 -3.27 -8.32 -2.82
N VAL A 274 -3.04 -7.56 -3.87
CA VAL A 274 -3.83 -6.38 -4.21
C VAL A 274 -4.49 -6.64 -5.56
N LYS A 275 -5.71 -6.19 -5.75
CA LYS A 275 -6.42 -6.32 -7.01
C LYS A 275 -7.41 -5.18 -7.22
N GLU A 276 -7.53 -4.72 -8.46
CA GLU A 276 -8.56 -3.75 -8.82
C GLU A 276 -9.96 -4.36 -8.62
N LEU A 277 -10.89 -3.54 -8.16
CA LEU A 277 -12.32 -3.89 -8.07
C LEU A 277 -13.04 -3.47 -9.34
N ARG A 278 -12.87 -2.23 -9.73
CA ARG A 278 -13.49 -1.65 -10.91
C ARG A 278 -12.52 -0.74 -11.64
N ALA A 279 -12.14 -1.12 -12.85
CA ALA A 279 -11.20 -0.34 -13.68
C ALA A 279 -11.70 1.08 -13.95
N ASN A 280 -13.01 1.26 -14.18
CA ASN A 280 -13.61 2.58 -14.45
C ASN A 280 -13.62 3.53 -13.25
N ALA A 281 -13.39 3.02 -12.03
CA ALA A 281 -13.21 3.83 -10.83
C ALA A 281 -11.79 4.40 -10.69
N ILE A 282 -10.92 4.16 -11.68
CA ILE A 282 -9.53 4.58 -11.70
C ILE A 282 -9.24 5.27 -13.03
N CYS A 283 -8.77 6.52 -12.97
CA CYS A 283 -8.27 7.24 -14.13
C CYS A 283 -6.80 7.60 -13.96
N LYS A 284 -5.97 7.20 -14.93
CA LYS A 284 -4.54 7.50 -14.93
C LYS A 284 -4.25 8.78 -15.69
N ILE A 285 -3.38 9.63 -15.13
CA ILE A 285 -2.82 10.80 -15.82
C ILE A 285 -1.35 10.49 -16.10
N ILE A 286 -0.94 10.67 -17.34
CA ILE A 286 0.43 10.43 -17.83
C ILE A 286 1.02 11.77 -18.21
N THR A 287 2.12 12.16 -17.59
CA THR A 287 2.98 13.27 -18.02
C THR A 287 4.23 12.71 -18.68
N SER A 288 4.65 13.28 -19.78
CA SER A 288 5.79 12.79 -20.59
C SER A 288 6.92 13.80 -20.62
#